data_896fa16377fdac1ffe529ad46caaaaeb
#
_entry.id   896fa16377fdac1ffe529ad46caaaaeb
#
_cell.length_a   1.000
_cell.length_b   1.000
_cell.length_c   1.000
_cell.angle_alpha   90.00
_cell.angle_beta   90.00
_cell.angle_gamma   90.00
#
_symmetry.space_group_name_H-M   'P 1'
#
loop_
_entity.id
_entity.type
_entity.pdbx_description
1 polymer ?
#
loop_
_entity_poly.entity_id
_entity_poly.type
_entity_poly.pdbx_seq_one_letter_code
_entity_poly.pdbx_strand_id
1 'polypeptide(L)'
;SERDKLVITEIPYTMIGANIGKFISDVVDLIETKKITDVVDISNASSKEGIRIVLELKKNADVEYLKNVLYKKTKLEDTFGVNMLAIVDGRPETLGLKQIIKHHIDFQYEIATRKYTTLLNKELDNKEIKEGLIKACDIIDLIIEILRGSKNLKMAKDCLVNGNTEGIQFKSEASKKQAAGLNFTERQAQAILEMRLYKLIGLEILALQKEYEECLEKIAKYERILGSKKEMAKVIKADLLKIKKEYALPRKTQIEYAKDNCLEKR
;
A
#
# COMPACT_ATOMS: atom_id res chain seq x y z
N SER A 1 -55.48 -19.31 -8.94
CA SER A 1 -55.28 -18.69 -7.64
C SER A 1 -53.81 -18.63 -7.36
N GLU A 2 -53.24 -17.42 -7.32
CA GLU A 2 -51.82 -17.25 -6.91
C GLU A 2 -51.64 -17.81 -5.51
N ARG A 3 -50.73 -18.77 -5.36
CA ARG A 3 -50.28 -19.28 -4.08
C ARG A 3 -49.31 -18.31 -3.46
N ASP A 4 -49.37 -18.18 -2.15
CA ASP A 4 -48.36 -17.41 -1.40
C ASP A 4 -46.98 -18.08 -1.57
N LYS A 5 -45.93 -17.28 -1.75
CA LYS A 5 -44.58 -17.79 -1.98
C LYS A 5 -43.62 -17.21 -0.97
N LEU A 6 -42.76 -18.06 -0.42
CA LEU A 6 -41.58 -17.65 0.35
C LEU A 6 -40.34 -17.80 -0.54
N VAL A 7 -39.59 -16.74 -0.74
CA VAL A 7 -38.43 -16.74 -1.61
C VAL A 7 -37.17 -16.52 -0.81
N ILE A 8 -36.20 -17.44 -0.96
CA ILE A 8 -34.86 -17.33 -0.38
C ILE A 8 -33.95 -16.71 -1.44
N THR A 9 -33.42 -15.53 -1.17
CA THR A 9 -32.54 -14.78 -2.06
C THR A 9 -31.09 -14.80 -1.65
N GLU A 10 -30.80 -15.19 -0.41
CA GLU A 10 -29.46 -15.32 0.14
C GLU A 10 -29.32 -16.63 0.90
N ILE A 11 -28.14 -17.25 0.79
CA ILE A 11 -27.80 -18.51 1.46
C ILE A 11 -26.45 -18.38 2.14
N PRO A 12 -26.18 -19.17 3.22
CA PRO A 12 -24.87 -19.24 3.82
C PRO A 12 -23.79 -19.67 2.82
N TYR A 13 -22.57 -19.16 2.98
CA TYR A 13 -21.42 -19.56 2.13
C TYR A 13 -21.13 -21.06 2.13
N THR A 14 -21.53 -21.76 3.19
CA THR A 14 -21.42 -23.23 3.31
C THR A 14 -22.37 -23.99 2.39
N MET A 15 -23.37 -23.30 1.83
CA MET A 15 -24.43 -23.89 0.98
C MET A 15 -24.18 -23.68 -0.52
N ILE A 16 -22.98 -23.39 -0.98
CA ILE A 16 -22.67 -23.13 -2.40
C ILE A 16 -22.55 -24.44 -3.19
N GLY A 17 -22.99 -24.44 -4.44
CA GLY A 17 -22.86 -25.55 -5.39
C GLY A 17 -23.84 -26.73 -5.08
N ALA A 18 -23.32 -27.95 -5.03
CA ALA A 18 -24.12 -29.17 -4.82
C ALA A 18 -24.93 -29.16 -3.50
N ASN A 19 -24.55 -28.33 -2.54
CA ASN A 19 -25.25 -28.23 -1.24
C ASN A 19 -26.63 -27.57 -1.35
N ILE A 20 -26.93 -26.82 -2.41
CA ILE A 20 -28.29 -26.31 -2.69
C ILE A 20 -29.26 -27.47 -2.96
N GLY A 21 -28.83 -28.45 -3.77
CA GLY A 21 -29.63 -29.66 -4.01
C GLY A 21 -29.90 -30.45 -2.74
N LYS A 22 -28.88 -30.59 -1.88
CA LYS A 22 -29.06 -31.22 -0.56
C LYS A 22 -30.04 -30.46 0.34
N PHE A 23 -29.95 -29.13 0.37
CA PHE A 23 -30.90 -28.30 1.12
C PHE A 23 -32.35 -28.53 0.66
N ILE A 24 -32.58 -28.60 -0.67
CA ILE A 24 -33.90 -28.88 -1.22
C ILE A 24 -34.41 -30.27 -0.77
N SER A 25 -33.53 -31.28 -0.83
CA SER A 25 -33.90 -32.63 -0.36
C SER A 25 -34.21 -32.63 1.15
N ASP A 26 -33.44 -31.94 1.98
CA ASP A 26 -33.68 -31.81 3.41
C ASP A 26 -35.04 -31.16 3.69
N VAL A 27 -35.46 -30.16 2.89
CA VAL A 27 -36.79 -29.54 3.02
C VAL A 27 -37.90 -30.47 2.56
N VAL A 28 -37.69 -31.24 1.49
CA VAL A 28 -38.65 -32.25 1.04
C VAL A 28 -38.86 -33.32 2.15
N ASP A 29 -37.76 -33.79 2.76
CA ASP A 29 -37.84 -34.75 3.87
C ASP A 29 -38.61 -34.18 5.08
N LEU A 30 -38.48 -32.87 5.34
CA LEU A 30 -39.28 -32.22 6.39
C LEU A 30 -40.78 -32.16 6.05
N ILE A 31 -41.11 -32.02 4.78
CA ILE A 31 -42.52 -32.04 4.30
C ILE A 31 -43.09 -33.46 4.39
N GLU A 32 -42.37 -34.47 3.89
CA GLU A 32 -42.79 -35.87 3.92
C GLU A 32 -42.95 -36.42 5.32
N THR A 33 -42.04 -36.02 6.24
CA THR A 33 -42.11 -36.39 7.66
C THR A 33 -43.13 -35.56 8.44
N LYS A 34 -43.92 -34.71 7.78
CA LYS A 34 -44.93 -33.82 8.37
C LYS A 34 -44.44 -32.87 9.45
N LYS A 35 -43.14 -32.58 9.48
CA LYS A 35 -42.55 -31.56 10.37
C LYS A 35 -42.86 -30.15 9.89
N ILE A 36 -43.03 -29.99 8.55
CA ILE A 36 -43.50 -28.78 7.88
C ILE A 36 -44.74 -29.16 7.09
N THR A 37 -45.88 -28.55 7.39
CA THR A 37 -47.18 -28.86 6.73
C THR A 37 -47.64 -27.75 5.77
N ASP A 38 -47.03 -26.61 5.87
CA ASP A 38 -47.48 -25.38 5.20
C ASP A 38 -46.86 -25.16 3.81
N VAL A 39 -45.85 -25.96 3.44
CA VAL A 39 -45.19 -25.94 2.13
C VAL A 39 -45.82 -27.00 1.22
N VAL A 40 -46.12 -26.60 -0.03
CA VAL A 40 -46.67 -27.46 -1.05
C VAL A 40 -45.57 -27.96 -1.99
N ASP A 41 -44.64 -27.08 -2.36
CA ASP A 41 -43.57 -27.39 -3.30
C ASP A 41 -42.37 -26.50 -3.04
N ILE A 42 -41.17 -26.96 -3.42
CA ILE A 42 -39.92 -26.21 -3.39
C ILE A 42 -39.19 -26.36 -4.73
N SER A 43 -38.74 -25.26 -5.27
CA SER A 43 -38.00 -25.22 -6.54
C SER A 43 -36.82 -24.30 -6.50
N ASN A 44 -35.76 -24.64 -7.27
CA ASN A 44 -34.58 -23.79 -7.45
C ASN A 44 -34.73 -23.01 -8.77
N ALA A 45 -34.99 -21.72 -8.65
CA ALA A 45 -35.08 -20.77 -9.76
C ALA A 45 -33.84 -19.85 -9.81
N SER A 46 -32.72 -20.25 -9.21
CA SER A 46 -31.47 -19.47 -9.23
C SER A 46 -30.91 -19.34 -10.63
N SER A 47 -30.39 -18.16 -10.96
CA SER A 47 -29.86 -17.83 -12.29
C SER A 47 -28.57 -16.99 -12.16
N LYS A 48 -28.09 -16.43 -13.26
CA LYS A 48 -26.99 -15.46 -13.29
C LYS A 48 -27.31 -14.18 -12.50
N GLU A 49 -28.58 -13.89 -12.28
CA GLU A 49 -29.04 -12.72 -11.52
C GLU A 49 -28.92 -12.92 -10.00
N GLY A 50 -28.76 -14.16 -9.53
CA GLY A 50 -28.59 -14.49 -8.12
C GLY A 50 -29.29 -15.75 -7.67
N ILE A 51 -29.23 -15.99 -6.36
CA ILE A 51 -29.90 -17.09 -5.68
C ILE A 51 -31.38 -16.81 -5.60
N ARG A 52 -32.19 -17.79 -6.00
CA ARG A 52 -33.64 -17.74 -5.92
C ARG A 52 -34.21 -19.14 -5.69
N ILE A 53 -34.49 -19.48 -4.42
CA ILE A 53 -35.17 -20.73 -4.05
C ILE A 53 -36.58 -20.36 -3.64
N VAL A 54 -37.58 -20.96 -4.30
CA VAL A 54 -38.99 -20.62 -4.11
C VAL A 54 -39.71 -21.77 -3.42
N LEU A 55 -40.35 -21.46 -2.28
CA LEU A 55 -41.25 -22.35 -1.56
C LEU A 55 -42.69 -21.90 -1.84
N GLU A 56 -43.54 -22.77 -2.39
CA GLU A 56 -44.96 -22.51 -2.55
C GLU A 56 -45.70 -22.89 -1.27
N LEU A 57 -46.48 -21.96 -0.72
CA LEU A 57 -47.13 -22.10 0.56
C LEU A 57 -48.61 -22.44 0.41
N LYS A 58 -49.16 -23.10 1.42
CA LYS A 58 -50.64 -23.26 1.58
C LYS A 58 -51.25 -21.91 1.98
N LYS A 59 -52.53 -21.76 1.74
CA LYS A 59 -53.31 -20.64 2.22
C LYS A 59 -53.25 -20.58 3.76
N ASN A 60 -52.99 -19.38 4.31
CA ASN A 60 -52.89 -19.15 5.75
C ASN A 60 -51.67 -19.86 6.42
N ALA A 61 -50.59 -20.08 5.70
CA ALA A 61 -49.37 -20.64 6.26
C ALA A 61 -48.76 -19.71 7.34
N ASP A 62 -48.27 -20.29 8.43
CA ASP A 62 -47.50 -19.55 9.47
C ASP A 62 -46.07 -19.37 9.02
N VAL A 63 -45.82 -18.24 8.35
CA VAL A 63 -44.51 -17.90 7.73
C VAL A 63 -43.42 -17.76 8.80
N GLU A 64 -43.70 -17.20 9.95
CA GLU A 64 -42.69 -16.99 10.99
C GLU A 64 -42.29 -18.34 11.64
N TYR A 65 -43.23 -19.20 11.89
CA TYR A 65 -42.93 -20.56 12.34
C TYR A 65 -42.12 -21.33 11.30
N LEU A 66 -42.52 -21.25 10.03
CA LEU A 66 -41.81 -21.89 8.91
C LEU A 66 -40.36 -21.43 8.80
N LYS A 67 -40.09 -20.12 8.86
CA LYS A 67 -38.74 -19.58 8.87
C LYS A 67 -37.93 -20.17 10.03
N ASN A 68 -38.44 -20.13 11.23
CA ASN A 68 -37.76 -20.66 12.42
C ASN A 68 -37.42 -22.15 12.28
N VAL A 69 -38.33 -22.96 11.73
CA VAL A 69 -38.06 -24.37 11.45
C VAL A 69 -36.98 -24.55 10.38
N LEU A 70 -37.03 -23.77 9.29
CA LEU A 70 -36.02 -23.84 8.24
C LEU A 70 -34.62 -23.48 8.79
N TYR A 71 -34.50 -22.42 9.56
CA TYR A 71 -33.21 -22.03 10.18
C TYR A 71 -32.70 -23.12 11.14
N LYS A 72 -33.55 -23.71 12.00
CA LYS A 72 -33.10 -24.68 12.99
C LYS A 72 -32.93 -26.11 12.48
N LYS A 73 -33.63 -26.50 11.42
CA LYS A 73 -33.65 -27.88 10.92
C LYS A 73 -32.94 -28.11 9.62
N THR A 74 -32.50 -27.06 8.97
CA THR A 74 -31.72 -27.11 7.71
C THR A 74 -30.42 -26.30 7.85
N LYS A 75 -29.58 -26.36 6.81
CA LYS A 75 -28.36 -25.56 6.72
C LYS A 75 -28.60 -24.12 6.25
N LEU A 76 -29.82 -23.61 6.31
CA LEU A 76 -30.10 -22.20 6.01
C LEU A 76 -29.49 -21.27 7.09
N GLU A 77 -29.34 -21.77 8.31
CA GLU A 77 -28.48 -21.22 9.37
C GLU A 77 -27.36 -22.21 9.61
N ASP A 78 -26.10 -21.76 9.48
CA ASP A 78 -24.95 -22.63 9.64
C ASP A 78 -23.80 -21.88 10.34
N THR A 79 -22.89 -22.65 10.96
CA THR A 79 -21.69 -22.11 11.58
C THR A 79 -20.54 -22.09 10.58
N PHE A 80 -19.79 -21.00 10.55
CA PHE A 80 -18.60 -20.88 9.74
C PHE A 80 -17.35 -20.99 10.63
N GLY A 81 -16.60 -22.08 10.47
CA GLY A 81 -15.34 -22.27 11.15
C GLY A 81 -14.26 -21.40 10.52
N VAL A 82 -13.79 -20.38 11.26
CA VAL A 82 -12.71 -19.50 10.78
C VAL A 82 -11.36 -20.12 11.14
N ASN A 83 -10.60 -20.50 10.11
CA ASN A 83 -9.21 -20.96 10.25
C ASN A 83 -8.32 -20.06 9.37
N MET A 84 -7.68 -19.08 10.00
CA MET A 84 -6.80 -18.14 9.32
C MET A 84 -5.36 -18.66 9.33
N LEU A 85 -5.05 -19.56 8.41
CA LEU A 85 -3.68 -20.02 8.16
C LEU A 85 -2.97 -19.01 7.28
N ALA A 86 -1.81 -18.52 7.73
CA ALA A 86 -0.97 -17.60 7.00
C ALA A 86 0.50 -18.01 7.12
N ILE A 87 1.33 -17.50 6.23
CA ILE A 87 2.78 -17.68 6.29
C ILE A 87 3.39 -16.45 6.96
N VAL A 88 4.05 -16.67 8.10
CA VAL A 88 4.77 -15.64 8.86
C VAL A 88 6.24 -16.04 8.93
N ASP A 89 7.13 -15.18 8.45
CA ASP A 89 8.59 -15.41 8.42
C ASP A 89 8.97 -16.78 7.81
N GLY A 90 8.26 -17.16 6.74
CA GLY A 90 8.48 -18.41 6.00
C GLY A 90 7.88 -19.66 6.68
N ARG A 91 7.10 -19.52 7.73
CA ARG A 91 6.46 -20.64 8.45
C ARG A 91 4.95 -20.51 8.43
N PRO A 92 4.20 -21.63 8.24
CA PRO A 92 2.74 -21.60 8.34
C PRO A 92 2.32 -21.48 9.82
N GLU A 93 1.47 -20.52 10.11
CA GLU A 93 0.91 -20.29 11.44
C GLU A 93 -0.61 -20.02 11.36
N THR A 94 -1.37 -20.55 12.31
CA THR A 94 -2.77 -20.19 12.46
C THR A 94 -2.87 -18.95 13.35
N LEU A 95 -3.39 -17.87 12.79
CA LEU A 95 -3.40 -16.55 13.41
C LEU A 95 -4.81 -16.08 13.73
N GLY A 96 -4.95 -15.37 14.85
CA GLY A 96 -6.13 -14.57 15.12
C GLY A 96 -6.10 -13.24 14.34
N LEU A 97 -7.25 -12.61 14.12
CA LEU A 97 -7.38 -11.35 13.37
C LEU A 97 -6.44 -10.26 13.90
N LYS A 98 -6.33 -10.10 15.22
CA LYS A 98 -5.44 -9.11 15.85
C LYS A 98 -3.97 -9.34 15.50
N GLN A 99 -3.55 -10.61 15.45
CA GLN A 99 -2.17 -10.98 15.09
C GLN A 99 -1.88 -10.68 13.61
N ILE A 100 -2.83 -11.00 12.71
CA ILE A 100 -2.72 -10.68 11.27
C ILE A 100 -2.55 -9.18 11.07
N ILE A 101 -3.39 -8.37 11.72
CA ILE A 101 -3.30 -6.91 11.64
C ILE A 101 -1.95 -6.41 12.17
N LYS A 102 -1.46 -6.99 13.28
CA LYS A 102 -0.16 -6.64 13.84
C LYS A 102 0.98 -6.91 12.87
N HIS A 103 1.05 -8.12 12.32
CA HIS A 103 2.08 -8.47 11.32
C HIS A 103 2.02 -7.57 10.09
N HIS A 104 0.81 -7.23 9.62
CA HIS A 104 0.65 -6.29 8.51
C HIS A 104 1.18 -4.89 8.86
N ILE A 105 0.88 -4.38 10.06
CA ILE A 105 1.38 -3.09 10.51
C ILE A 105 2.91 -3.10 10.62
N ASP A 106 3.49 -4.13 11.24
CA ASP A 106 4.93 -4.28 11.38
C ASP A 106 5.62 -4.29 10.00
N PHE A 107 5.05 -5.00 9.03
CA PHE A 107 5.51 -4.98 7.64
C PHE A 107 5.40 -3.60 6.99
N GLN A 108 4.32 -2.85 7.23
CA GLN A 108 4.18 -1.47 6.73
C GLN A 108 5.29 -0.55 7.28
N TYR A 109 5.65 -0.70 8.56
CA TYR A 109 6.76 0.04 9.14
C TYR A 109 8.10 -0.33 8.49
N GLU A 110 8.36 -1.60 8.26
CA GLU A 110 9.57 -2.07 7.58
C GLU A 110 9.68 -1.48 6.18
N ILE A 111 8.63 -1.61 5.37
CA ILE A 111 8.62 -1.10 3.99
C ILE A 111 8.73 0.43 3.95
N ALA A 112 8.02 1.14 4.83
CA ALA A 112 8.12 2.60 4.91
C ALA A 112 9.53 3.05 5.33
N THR A 113 10.15 2.36 6.29
CA THR A 113 11.53 2.65 6.70
C THR A 113 12.49 2.48 5.53
N ARG A 114 12.42 1.37 4.80
CA ARG A 114 13.26 1.14 3.60
C ARG A 114 13.02 2.21 2.53
N LYS A 115 11.76 2.55 2.26
CA LYS A 115 11.37 3.59 1.30
C LYS A 115 12.01 4.94 1.66
N TYR A 116 11.81 5.41 2.88
CA TYR A 116 12.33 6.72 3.29
C TYR A 116 13.84 6.75 3.46
N THR A 117 14.48 5.64 3.83
CA THR A 117 15.94 5.52 3.83
C THR A 117 16.50 5.66 2.41
N THR A 118 15.91 4.99 1.44
CA THR A 118 16.32 5.10 0.02
C THR A 118 16.12 6.51 -0.53
N LEU A 119 14.99 7.15 -0.21
CA LEU A 119 14.70 8.52 -0.60
C LEU A 119 15.66 9.52 0.05
N LEU A 120 15.98 9.34 1.34
CA LEU A 120 16.94 10.17 2.05
C LEU A 120 18.34 10.06 1.42
N ASN A 121 18.83 8.86 1.19
CA ASN A 121 20.15 8.65 0.59
C ASN A 121 20.25 9.28 -0.80
N LYS A 122 19.18 9.15 -1.62
CA LYS A 122 19.12 9.81 -2.92
C LYS A 122 19.21 11.34 -2.82
N GLU A 123 18.50 11.94 -1.86
CA GLU A 123 18.55 13.39 -1.67
C GLU A 123 19.89 13.84 -1.05
N LEU A 124 20.53 13.03 -0.22
CA LEU A 124 21.89 13.31 0.27
C LEU A 124 22.92 13.29 -0.86
N ASP A 125 22.84 12.32 -1.78
CA ASP A 125 23.68 12.29 -2.98
C ASP A 125 23.43 13.53 -3.87
N ASN A 126 22.17 13.92 -4.06
CA ASN A 126 21.80 15.14 -4.79
C ASN A 126 22.34 16.41 -4.11
N LYS A 127 22.26 16.47 -2.79
CA LYS A 127 22.78 17.58 -1.99
C LYS A 127 24.28 17.71 -2.22
N GLU A 128 25.04 16.63 -2.10
CA GLU A 128 26.49 16.60 -2.32
C GLU A 128 26.86 17.20 -3.70
N ILE A 129 26.19 16.72 -4.76
CA ILE A 129 26.44 17.19 -6.12
C ILE A 129 26.09 18.67 -6.28
N LYS A 130 24.92 19.10 -5.78
CA LYS A 130 24.46 20.49 -5.90
C LYS A 130 25.36 21.47 -5.14
N GLU A 131 25.81 21.08 -3.95
CA GLU A 131 26.80 21.87 -3.18
C GLU A 131 28.09 22.08 -3.97
N GLY A 132 28.61 21.02 -4.57
CA GLY A 132 29.79 21.09 -5.44
C GLY A 132 29.60 21.99 -6.64
N LEU A 133 28.46 21.89 -7.33
CA LEU A 133 28.15 22.73 -8.50
C LEU A 133 27.98 24.21 -8.12
N ILE A 134 27.30 24.51 -7.01
CA ILE A 134 27.16 25.89 -6.53
C ILE A 134 28.52 26.47 -6.17
N LYS A 135 29.35 25.75 -5.41
CA LYS A 135 30.71 26.18 -5.10
C LYS A 135 31.57 26.34 -6.33
N ALA A 136 31.42 25.48 -7.35
CA ALA A 136 32.12 25.60 -8.60
C ALA A 136 31.71 26.85 -9.42
N CYS A 137 30.42 27.22 -9.40
CA CYS A 137 29.95 28.46 -10.03
C CYS A 137 30.57 29.69 -9.39
N ASP A 138 30.77 29.71 -8.07
CA ASP A 138 31.42 30.83 -7.37
C ASP A 138 32.89 30.99 -7.72
N ILE A 139 33.58 29.92 -8.10
CA ILE A 139 34.99 29.89 -8.44
C ILE A 139 35.24 29.48 -9.92
N ILE A 140 34.29 29.76 -10.77
CA ILE A 140 34.29 29.25 -12.16
C ILE A 140 35.51 29.65 -12.94
N ASP A 141 36.04 30.85 -12.75
CA ASP A 141 37.26 31.33 -13.44
C ASP A 141 38.46 30.46 -13.09
N LEU A 142 38.58 30.06 -11.81
CA LEU A 142 39.64 29.16 -11.37
C LEU A 142 39.45 27.75 -11.99
N ILE A 143 38.22 27.26 -12.04
CA ILE A 143 37.92 25.96 -12.66
C ILE A 143 38.29 25.95 -14.14
N ILE A 144 37.95 27.02 -14.87
CA ILE A 144 38.32 27.17 -16.28
C ILE A 144 39.87 27.24 -16.43
N GLU A 145 40.53 27.92 -15.53
CA GLU A 145 42.01 28.02 -15.54
C GLU A 145 42.65 26.63 -15.32
N ILE A 146 42.15 25.84 -14.35
CA ILE A 146 42.59 24.45 -14.12
C ILE A 146 42.38 23.60 -15.36
N LEU A 147 41.19 23.66 -15.96
CA LEU A 147 40.88 22.86 -17.15
C LEU A 147 41.77 23.21 -18.33
N ARG A 148 42.04 24.50 -18.57
CA ARG A 148 42.91 24.98 -19.68
C ARG A 148 44.38 24.68 -19.42
N GLY A 149 44.82 24.70 -18.17
CA GLY A 149 46.19 24.43 -17.79
C GLY A 149 46.53 22.94 -17.65
N SER A 150 45.53 22.08 -17.60
CA SER A 150 45.70 20.63 -17.45
C SER A 150 45.94 19.95 -18.80
N LYS A 151 46.82 18.93 -18.81
CA LYS A 151 47.13 18.13 -20.00
C LYS A 151 46.05 17.08 -20.32
N ASN A 152 45.32 16.66 -19.34
CA ASN A 152 44.27 15.65 -19.46
C ASN A 152 43.24 15.78 -18.34
N LEU A 153 42.11 15.11 -18.52
CA LEU A 153 40.98 15.13 -17.56
C LEU A 153 41.34 14.60 -16.18
N LYS A 154 42.20 13.58 -16.12
CA LYS A 154 42.66 12.99 -14.85
C LYS A 154 43.40 14.00 -13.97
N MET A 155 44.27 14.80 -14.59
CA MET A 155 45.01 15.85 -13.91
C MET A 155 44.08 16.96 -13.37
N ALA A 156 43.10 17.39 -14.19
CA ALA A 156 42.12 18.38 -13.79
C ALA A 156 41.26 17.83 -12.61
N LYS A 157 40.81 16.59 -12.68
CA LYS A 157 40.04 15.93 -11.61
C LYS A 157 40.85 15.80 -10.32
N ASP A 158 42.11 15.39 -10.40
CA ASP A 158 42.97 15.27 -9.23
C ASP A 158 43.23 16.63 -8.56
N CYS A 159 43.35 17.71 -9.33
CA CYS A 159 43.41 19.05 -8.79
C CYS A 159 42.11 19.43 -8.04
N LEU A 160 40.94 19.13 -8.59
CA LEU A 160 39.66 19.43 -7.94
C LEU A 160 39.46 18.65 -6.66
N VAL A 161 39.85 17.38 -6.62
CA VAL A 161 39.65 16.51 -5.47
C VAL A 161 40.73 16.67 -4.39
N ASN A 162 41.98 16.66 -4.79
CA ASN A 162 43.15 16.60 -3.89
C ASN A 162 43.93 17.90 -3.82
N GLY A 163 43.59 18.93 -4.59
CA GLY A 163 44.36 20.17 -4.68
C GLY A 163 45.74 20.00 -5.35
N ASN A 164 45.94 18.91 -6.11
CA ASN A 164 47.22 18.67 -6.78
C ASN A 164 47.39 19.62 -7.96
N THR A 165 48.36 20.54 -7.87
CA THR A 165 48.64 21.56 -8.85
C THR A 165 49.84 21.22 -9.75
N GLU A 166 50.45 20.03 -9.57
CA GLU A 166 51.63 19.61 -10.28
C GLU A 166 51.33 19.43 -11.78
N GLY A 167 52.19 20.07 -12.62
CA GLY A 167 52.06 20.00 -14.09
C GLY A 167 50.94 20.83 -14.70
N ILE A 168 50.14 21.55 -13.91
CA ILE A 168 49.09 22.46 -14.37
C ILE A 168 49.67 23.87 -14.55
N GLN A 169 49.36 24.48 -15.69
CA GLN A 169 49.78 25.85 -15.97
C GLN A 169 48.75 26.86 -15.46
N PHE A 170 49.15 27.66 -14.45
CA PHE A 170 48.33 28.72 -13.90
C PHE A 170 48.75 30.09 -14.41
N LYS A 171 47.84 31.04 -14.47
CA LYS A 171 48.10 32.43 -14.86
C LYS A 171 48.81 33.21 -13.76
N SER A 172 48.60 32.83 -12.50
CA SER A 172 49.20 33.51 -11.34
C SER A 172 49.48 32.50 -10.19
N GLU A 173 50.46 32.87 -9.34
CA GLU A 173 50.72 32.11 -8.09
C GLU A 173 49.53 32.14 -7.14
N ALA A 174 48.71 33.19 -7.19
CA ALA A 174 47.50 33.29 -6.38
C ALA A 174 46.46 32.21 -6.81
N SER A 175 46.24 32.03 -8.10
CA SER A 175 45.37 30.98 -8.65
C SER A 175 45.89 29.59 -8.27
N LYS A 176 47.18 29.35 -8.37
CA LYS A 176 47.81 28.08 -7.95
C LYS A 176 47.60 27.78 -6.50
N LYS A 177 47.80 28.79 -5.62
CA LYS A 177 47.58 28.65 -4.20
C LYS A 177 46.13 28.38 -3.85
N GLN A 178 45.19 29.04 -4.54
CA GLN A 178 43.76 28.80 -4.40
C GLN A 178 43.36 27.39 -4.84
N ALA A 179 43.89 26.92 -5.96
CA ALA A 179 43.67 25.58 -6.49
C ALA A 179 44.19 24.48 -5.54
N ALA A 180 45.33 24.71 -4.88
CA ALA A 180 45.87 23.78 -3.89
C ALA A 180 44.99 23.59 -2.64
N GLY A 181 44.06 24.52 -2.41
CA GLY A 181 43.06 24.42 -1.32
C GLY A 181 41.74 23.73 -1.68
N LEU A 182 41.61 23.25 -2.93
CA LEU A 182 40.40 22.57 -3.37
C LEU A 182 40.28 21.14 -2.78
N ASN A 183 39.08 20.77 -2.42
CA ASN A 183 38.77 19.48 -1.82
C ASN A 183 37.38 18.99 -2.17
N PHE A 184 37.01 19.05 -3.44
CA PHE A 184 35.76 18.48 -3.91
C PHE A 184 35.77 16.96 -3.75
N THR A 185 34.58 16.36 -3.56
CA THR A 185 34.46 14.92 -3.64
C THR A 185 34.60 14.42 -5.08
N GLU A 186 34.86 13.13 -5.25
CA GLU A 186 34.94 12.50 -6.58
C GLU A 186 33.67 12.73 -7.40
N ARG A 187 32.48 12.62 -6.76
CA ARG A 187 31.20 12.86 -7.39
C ARG A 187 30.99 14.32 -7.78
N GLN A 188 31.38 15.24 -6.90
CA GLN A 188 31.32 16.66 -7.19
C GLN A 188 32.26 17.03 -8.36
N ALA A 189 33.49 16.55 -8.33
CA ALA A 189 34.46 16.81 -9.42
C ALA A 189 33.93 16.27 -10.75
N GLN A 190 33.37 15.08 -10.79
CA GLN A 190 32.79 14.52 -12.00
C GLN A 190 31.62 15.36 -12.50
N ALA A 191 30.73 15.81 -11.66
CA ALA A 191 29.60 16.67 -12.04
C ALA A 191 30.06 18.04 -12.56
N ILE A 192 31.10 18.60 -11.96
CA ILE A 192 31.72 19.86 -12.42
C ILE A 192 32.29 19.69 -13.81
N LEU A 193 33.04 18.62 -14.06
CA LEU A 193 33.68 18.36 -15.36
C LEU A 193 32.66 18.06 -16.47
N GLU A 194 31.50 17.54 -16.13
CA GLU A 194 30.40 17.26 -17.06
C GLU A 194 29.41 18.44 -17.22
N MET A 195 29.62 19.54 -16.48
CA MET A 195 28.70 20.66 -16.46
C MET A 195 28.68 21.37 -17.82
N ARG A 196 27.50 21.62 -18.35
CA ARG A 196 27.30 22.33 -19.61
C ARG A 196 27.47 23.84 -19.40
N LEU A 197 28.10 24.53 -20.35
CA LEU A 197 28.41 25.96 -20.26
C LEU A 197 27.17 26.85 -20.03
N TYR A 198 26.02 26.51 -20.61
CA TYR A 198 24.80 27.29 -20.39
C TYR A 198 24.31 27.33 -18.94
N LYS A 199 24.73 26.36 -18.12
CA LYS A 199 24.41 26.32 -16.68
C LYS A 199 25.05 27.46 -15.89
N LEU A 200 25.99 28.18 -16.50
CA LEU A 200 26.62 29.36 -15.92
C LEU A 200 25.81 30.66 -16.11
N ILE A 201 24.70 30.61 -16.83
CA ILE A 201 23.77 31.74 -16.94
C ILE A 201 23.13 32.02 -15.60
N GLY A 202 23.00 33.29 -15.20
CA GLY A 202 22.53 33.68 -13.87
C GLY A 202 21.18 33.09 -13.46
N LEU A 203 20.23 32.98 -14.40
CA LEU A 203 18.93 32.31 -14.13
C LEU A 203 19.09 30.80 -13.83
N GLU A 204 20.03 30.13 -14.48
CA GLU A 204 20.32 28.71 -14.24
C GLU A 204 20.97 28.50 -12.87
N ILE A 205 21.85 29.42 -12.44
CA ILE A 205 22.46 29.40 -11.10
C ILE A 205 21.39 29.59 -10.02
N LEU A 206 20.45 30.52 -10.20
CA LEU A 206 19.32 30.72 -9.30
C LEU A 206 18.41 29.48 -9.24
N ALA A 207 18.16 28.82 -10.38
CA ALA A 207 17.41 27.57 -10.42
C ALA A 207 18.14 26.46 -9.64
N LEU A 208 19.45 26.36 -9.78
CA LEU A 208 20.27 25.39 -9.03
C LEU A 208 20.22 25.63 -7.52
N GLN A 209 20.28 26.87 -7.08
CA GLN A 209 20.15 27.25 -5.67
C GLN A 209 18.75 26.87 -5.12
N LYS A 210 17.69 27.14 -5.88
CA LYS A 210 16.34 26.75 -5.51
C LYS A 210 16.18 25.22 -5.41
N GLU A 211 16.70 24.47 -6.37
CA GLU A 211 16.70 23.01 -6.32
C GLU A 211 17.47 22.46 -5.11
N TYR A 212 18.54 23.13 -4.71
CA TYR A 212 19.31 22.79 -3.51
C TYR A 212 18.49 23.01 -2.24
N GLU A 213 17.80 24.14 -2.13
CA GLU A 213 16.90 24.42 -0.98
C GLU A 213 15.76 23.39 -0.90
N GLU A 214 15.12 23.07 -2.02
CA GLU A 214 14.11 22.02 -2.09
C GLU A 214 14.66 20.64 -1.66
N CYS A 215 15.91 20.34 -2.02
CA CYS A 215 16.60 19.12 -1.59
C CYS A 215 16.80 19.10 -0.07
N LEU A 216 17.21 20.21 0.55
CA LEU A 216 17.35 20.33 1.99
C LEU A 216 16.02 20.14 2.73
N GLU A 217 14.94 20.70 2.20
CA GLU A 217 13.60 20.50 2.77
C GLU A 217 13.16 19.03 2.74
N LYS A 218 13.44 18.34 1.62
CA LYS A 218 13.16 16.90 1.50
C LYS A 218 13.99 16.07 2.48
N ILE A 219 15.28 16.38 2.63
CA ILE A 219 16.16 15.71 3.59
C ILE A 219 15.61 15.89 5.01
N ALA A 220 15.29 17.12 5.42
CA ALA A 220 14.74 17.40 6.74
C ALA A 220 13.41 16.65 6.98
N LYS A 221 12.56 16.56 5.97
CA LYS A 221 11.31 15.81 6.03
C LYS A 221 11.56 14.31 6.22
N TYR A 222 12.47 13.71 5.47
CA TYR A 222 12.74 12.27 5.55
C TYR A 222 13.46 11.90 6.84
N GLU A 223 14.39 12.72 7.32
CA GLU A 223 15.04 12.56 8.63
C GLU A 223 14.02 12.61 9.78
N ARG A 224 13.08 13.56 9.72
CA ARG A 224 12.00 13.67 10.72
C ARG A 224 11.11 12.42 10.74
N ILE A 225 10.74 11.89 9.55
CA ILE A 225 9.93 10.68 9.44
C ILE A 225 10.68 9.47 9.99
N LEU A 226 11.95 9.30 9.64
CA LEU A 226 12.79 8.19 10.09
C LEU A 226 13.15 8.29 11.58
N GLY A 227 13.33 9.50 12.10
CA GLY A 227 13.71 9.75 13.50
C GLY A 227 12.57 9.60 14.50
N SER A 228 11.32 9.51 14.07
CA SER A 228 10.16 9.45 14.95
C SER A 228 9.14 8.39 14.52
N LYS A 229 8.93 7.39 15.39
CA LYS A 229 7.89 6.37 15.18
C LYS A 229 6.49 6.99 15.00
N LYS A 230 6.21 8.11 15.68
CA LYS A 230 4.95 8.84 15.57
C LYS A 230 4.79 9.49 14.20
N GLU A 231 5.85 10.10 13.65
CA GLU A 231 5.81 10.69 12.31
C GLU A 231 5.70 9.62 11.22
N MET A 232 6.42 8.50 11.37
CA MET A 232 6.28 7.34 10.49
C MET A 232 4.84 6.81 10.49
N ALA A 233 4.21 6.68 11.67
CA ALA A 233 2.83 6.25 11.80
C ALA A 233 1.84 7.18 11.06
N LYS A 234 2.07 8.51 11.12
CA LYS A 234 1.24 9.48 10.41
C LYS A 234 1.27 9.26 8.90
N VAL A 235 2.46 9.02 8.35
CA VAL A 235 2.64 8.79 6.91
C VAL A 235 1.98 7.48 6.48
N ILE A 236 2.23 6.40 7.21
CA ILE A 236 1.60 5.09 6.93
C ILE A 236 0.07 5.22 7.00
N LYS A 237 -0.46 5.89 8.03
CA LYS A 237 -1.91 6.12 8.16
C LYS A 237 -2.47 6.93 7.00
N ALA A 238 -1.76 7.97 6.53
CA ALA A 238 -2.19 8.78 5.40
C ALA A 238 -2.25 7.94 4.10
N ASP A 239 -1.26 7.07 3.86
CA ASP A 239 -1.24 6.19 2.70
C ASP A 239 -2.38 5.14 2.76
N LEU A 240 -2.62 4.54 3.93
CA LEU A 240 -3.75 3.61 4.14
C LEU A 240 -5.12 4.30 3.96
N LEU A 241 -5.26 5.56 4.37
CA LEU A 241 -6.49 6.32 4.18
C LEU A 241 -6.77 6.62 2.69
N LYS A 242 -5.74 6.84 1.87
CA LYS A 242 -5.89 6.97 0.42
C LYS A 242 -6.42 5.67 -0.19
N ILE A 243 -5.80 4.53 0.17
CA ILE A 243 -6.25 3.20 -0.28
C ILE A 243 -7.69 2.94 0.15
N LYS A 244 -8.03 3.28 1.41
CA LYS A 244 -9.40 3.15 1.90
C LYS A 244 -10.38 3.96 1.07
N LYS A 245 -10.04 5.20 0.71
CA LYS A 245 -10.93 6.07 -0.08
C LYS A 245 -11.18 5.50 -1.48
N GLU A 246 -10.19 4.86 -2.08
CA GLU A 246 -10.25 4.34 -3.44
C GLU A 246 -10.91 2.96 -3.54
N TYR A 247 -10.64 2.08 -2.57
CA TYR A 247 -10.99 0.66 -2.66
C TYR A 247 -11.97 0.15 -1.61
N ALA A 248 -12.38 0.99 -0.64
CA ALA A 248 -13.28 0.51 0.41
C ALA A 248 -14.66 0.15 -0.12
N LEU A 249 -15.11 -1.03 0.23
CA LEU A 249 -16.47 -1.50 -0.04
C LEU A 249 -17.29 -1.48 1.27
N PRO A 250 -18.60 -1.22 1.20
CA PRO A 250 -19.46 -1.34 2.35
C PRO A 250 -19.49 -2.79 2.86
N ARG A 251 -19.68 -2.95 4.16
CA ARG A 251 -19.85 -4.28 4.75
C ARG A 251 -21.13 -4.91 4.25
N LYS A 252 -21.04 -6.10 3.68
CA LYS A 252 -22.20 -6.86 3.17
C LYS A 252 -22.91 -7.63 4.28
N THR A 253 -22.16 -8.17 5.25
CA THR A 253 -22.71 -8.94 6.38
C THR A 253 -23.29 -8.01 7.43
N GLN A 254 -24.55 -8.21 7.81
CA GLN A 254 -25.19 -7.53 8.92
C GLN A 254 -24.85 -8.28 10.22
N ILE A 255 -24.67 -7.53 11.32
CA ILE A 255 -24.47 -8.10 12.63
C ILE A 255 -25.80 -7.96 13.39
N GLU A 256 -26.40 -9.09 13.70
CA GLU A 256 -27.61 -9.16 14.51
C GLU A 256 -27.29 -9.82 15.85
N TYR A 257 -27.86 -9.30 16.94
CA TYR A 257 -27.79 -9.96 18.21
C TYR A 257 -28.97 -10.95 18.27
N ALA A 258 -28.67 -12.23 18.47
CA ALA A 258 -29.68 -13.28 18.53
C ALA A 258 -30.72 -12.92 19.61
N LYS A 259 -31.95 -12.69 19.17
CA LYS A 259 -33.12 -12.83 20.04
C LYS A 259 -33.49 -14.33 20.05
N ASP A 260 -33.76 -14.90 21.22
CA ASP A 260 -34.20 -16.29 21.30
C ASP A 260 -35.37 -16.53 20.35
N ASN A 261 -35.09 -17.25 19.24
CA ASN A 261 -36.10 -17.65 18.29
C ASN A 261 -36.96 -18.74 18.90
N CYS A 262 -38.14 -18.37 19.38
CA CYS A 262 -39.09 -19.32 19.96
C CYS A 262 -39.62 -20.24 18.86
N LEU A 263 -39.50 -21.58 19.06
CA LEU A 263 -40.07 -22.59 18.19
C LEU A 263 -41.54 -22.91 18.46
N GLU A 264 -42.18 -22.22 19.41
CA GLU A 264 -43.57 -22.46 19.76
C GLU A 264 -44.49 -21.85 18.70
N LYS A 265 -45.42 -22.67 18.21
CA LYS A 265 -46.56 -22.18 17.43
C LYS A 265 -47.38 -21.26 18.35
N ARG A 266 -47.64 -20.07 17.89
CA ARG A 266 -48.69 -19.21 18.49
C ARG A 266 -50.07 -19.69 18.09
#